data_e8393bfc507ae7fb6e52f5177469d8e6
#
_entry.id   e8393bfc507ae7fb6e52f5177469d8e6
#
_cell.length_a   1.000
_cell.length_b   1.000
_cell.length_c   1.000
_cell.angle_alpha   90.00
_cell.angle_beta   90.00
_cell.angle_gamma   90.00
#
_symmetry.space_group_name_H-M   'P 1'
#
loop_
_entity.id
_entity.type
_entity.pdbx_description
1 polymer ?
#
loop_
_entity_poly.entity_id
_entity_poly.type
_entity_poly.pdbx_seq_one_letter_code
_entity_poly.pdbx_strand_id
1 'polypeptide(L)'
;LVILDVDKNLAIHKKKWGDTLNGAPCITSTKKNAAKYIFKVPEELWSSVKGRMLSEQTSTCYEILFNKRQGLIFGAYPGSTTSSEGNYGFEGDLDNIPTAPDWLLAEMKSLKANEGTAGFVKNRSGLVLSDRTEDERAQIIQECLSVVPTKGAGSREHWLHVGMSIHSELPNDVGLELWSVWS
;
A
#
# COMPACT_ATOMS: atom_id res chain seq x y z
N LEU A 1 -0.55 0.80 14.15
CA LEU A 1 -1.76 1.50 13.70
C LEU A 1 -2.30 0.90 12.41
N VAL A 2 -3.59 1.04 12.19
CA VAL A 2 -4.28 0.78 10.93
C VAL A 2 -5.11 2.01 10.56
N ILE A 3 -5.17 2.32 9.26
CA ILE A 3 -6.07 3.35 8.72
C ILE A 3 -7.13 2.65 7.89
N LEU A 4 -8.40 2.85 8.24
CA LEU A 4 -9.54 2.48 7.43
C LEU A 4 -9.86 3.66 6.50
N ASP A 5 -9.49 3.55 5.24
CA ASP A 5 -9.64 4.61 4.24
C ASP A 5 -10.88 4.38 3.38
N VAL A 6 -11.91 5.15 3.63
CA VAL A 6 -13.20 5.06 2.93
C VAL A 6 -13.24 6.11 1.83
N ASP A 7 -13.10 5.68 0.60
CA ASP A 7 -13.04 6.55 -0.57
C ASP A 7 -14.38 6.99 -1.12
N LYS A 8 -15.43 6.19 -0.90
CA LYS A 8 -16.80 6.43 -1.42
C LYS A 8 -17.83 5.83 -0.48
N ASN A 9 -19.06 6.31 -0.59
CA ASN A 9 -20.22 5.73 0.09
C ASN A 9 -20.11 5.70 1.62
N LEU A 10 -19.43 6.68 2.21
CA LEU A 10 -19.22 6.77 3.66
C LEU A 10 -20.49 6.58 4.48
N ALA A 11 -21.61 7.18 4.04
CA ALA A 11 -22.89 7.07 4.74
C ALA A 11 -23.39 5.61 4.83
N ILE A 12 -23.20 4.83 3.76
CA ILE A 12 -23.57 3.40 3.74
C ILE A 12 -22.70 2.62 4.72
N HIS A 13 -21.39 2.89 4.70
CA HIS A 13 -20.44 2.24 5.60
C HIS A 13 -20.68 2.62 7.07
N LYS A 14 -20.92 3.90 7.36
CA LYS A 14 -21.31 4.34 8.72
C LYS A 14 -22.56 3.62 9.21
N LYS A 15 -23.59 3.45 8.38
CA LYS A 15 -24.78 2.70 8.73
C LYS A 15 -24.48 1.21 9.02
N LYS A 16 -23.57 0.61 8.24
CA LYS A 16 -23.16 -0.79 8.40
C LYS A 16 -22.36 -1.02 9.68
N TRP A 17 -21.40 -0.12 9.96
CA TRP A 17 -20.47 -0.28 11.08
C TRP A 17 -20.96 0.31 12.38
N GLY A 18 -22.01 1.14 12.32
CA GLY A 18 -22.65 1.74 13.49
C GLY A 18 -21.69 2.54 14.35
N ASP A 19 -21.84 2.39 15.65
CA ASP A 19 -21.05 3.12 16.65
C ASP A 19 -19.61 2.64 16.79
N THR A 20 -19.19 1.60 16.06
CA THR A 20 -17.83 1.06 16.16
C THR A 20 -16.76 2.01 15.63
N LEU A 21 -17.15 3.06 14.90
CA LEU A 21 -16.25 4.12 14.48
C LEU A 21 -16.14 5.27 15.50
N ASN A 22 -17.00 5.28 16.52
CA ASN A 22 -17.03 6.35 17.51
C ASN A 22 -15.73 6.38 18.32
N GLY A 23 -15.23 7.59 18.58
CA GLY A 23 -13.99 7.80 19.30
C GLY A 23 -12.72 7.55 18.49
N ALA A 24 -12.82 7.01 17.28
CA ALA A 24 -11.65 6.90 16.41
C ALA A 24 -11.31 8.27 15.81
N PRO A 25 -10.03 8.67 15.84
CA PRO A 25 -9.59 9.84 15.11
C PRO A 25 -9.98 9.74 13.64
N CYS A 26 -10.61 10.81 13.14
CA CYS A 26 -11.18 10.87 11.80
C CYS A 26 -10.44 11.90 10.96
N ILE A 27 -10.03 11.50 9.76
CA ILE A 27 -9.46 12.39 8.76
C ILE A 27 -10.54 12.64 7.73
N THR A 28 -10.92 13.90 7.61
CA THR A 28 -11.87 14.39 6.61
C THR A 28 -11.12 15.00 5.44
N SER A 29 -11.74 15.03 4.28
CA SER A 29 -11.21 15.74 3.12
C SER A 29 -12.33 16.52 2.44
N THR A 30 -11.97 17.42 1.53
CA THR A 30 -12.95 18.11 0.68
C THR A 30 -13.72 17.15 -0.24
N LYS A 31 -13.24 15.91 -0.38
CA LYS A 31 -13.93 14.84 -1.11
C LYS A 31 -15.21 14.42 -0.38
N LYS A 32 -16.35 14.60 -1.01
CA LYS A 32 -17.64 14.22 -0.43
C LYS A 32 -17.73 12.69 -0.26
N ASN A 33 -18.37 12.27 0.84
CA ASN A 33 -18.62 10.85 1.15
C ASN A 33 -17.34 10.00 1.33
N ALA A 34 -16.25 10.62 1.75
CA ALA A 34 -14.99 9.96 2.06
C ALA A 34 -14.51 10.36 3.46
N ALA A 35 -13.84 9.47 4.15
CA ALA A 35 -13.15 9.73 5.42
C ALA A 35 -12.17 8.60 5.72
N LYS A 36 -11.19 8.88 6.59
CA LYS A 36 -10.27 7.87 7.11
C LYS A 36 -10.42 7.80 8.62
N TYR A 37 -10.32 6.60 9.17
CA TYR A 37 -10.37 6.36 10.61
C TYR A 37 -9.11 5.66 11.05
N ILE A 38 -8.55 6.06 12.20
CA ILE A 38 -7.31 5.51 12.74
C ILE A 38 -7.65 4.63 13.96
N PHE A 39 -7.07 3.42 13.98
CA PHE A 39 -7.21 2.47 15.07
C PHE A 39 -5.86 1.86 15.48
N LYS A 40 -5.77 1.36 16.71
CA LYS A 40 -4.69 0.49 17.16
C LYS A 40 -4.98 -0.95 16.76
N VAL A 41 -3.97 -1.65 16.27
CA VAL A 41 -4.01 -3.11 16.14
C VAL A 41 -3.17 -3.68 17.28
N PRO A 42 -3.73 -4.57 18.12
CA PRO A 42 -2.96 -5.24 19.18
C PRO A 42 -1.71 -5.91 18.62
N GLU A 43 -0.59 -5.76 19.32
CA GLU A 43 0.71 -6.17 18.83
C GLU A 43 0.77 -7.69 18.59
N GLU A 44 0.14 -8.45 19.44
CA GLU A 44 0.03 -9.89 19.33
C GLU A 44 -0.69 -10.37 18.04
N LEU A 45 -1.44 -9.48 17.40
CA LEU A 45 -2.14 -9.80 16.15
C LEU A 45 -1.34 -9.42 14.89
N TRP A 46 -0.24 -8.68 14.98
CA TRP A 46 0.45 -8.14 13.79
C TRP A 46 0.88 -9.20 12.79
N SER A 47 1.31 -10.36 13.25
CA SER A 47 1.70 -11.48 12.37
C SER A 47 0.51 -12.18 11.71
N SER A 48 -0.69 -12.05 12.29
CA SER A 48 -1.91 -12.77 11.88
C SER A 48 -2.88 -11.92 11.06
N VAL A 49 -2.55 -10.65 10.80
CA VAL A 49 -3.43 -9.72 10.07
C VAL A 49 -2.74 -9.10 8.87
N LYS A 50 -3.54 -8.65 7.90
CA LYS A 50 -3.06 -7.98 6.68
C LYS A 50 -3.98 -6.81 6.32
N GLY A 51 -3.40 -5.76 5.72
CA GLY A 51 -4.15 -4.69 5.07
C GLY A 51 -4.59 -5.05 3.66
N ARG A 52 -5.47 -4.23 3.10
CA ARG A 52 -5.97 -4.35 1.72
C ARG A 52 -5.92 -3.00 1.02
N MET A 53 -5.40 -3.00 -0.21
CA MET A 53 -5.58 -1.89 -1.15
C MET A 53 -6.77 -2.17 -2.06
N LEU A 54 -7.48 -1.13 -2.46
CA LEU A 54 -8.47 -1.23 -3.52
C LEU A 54 -7.75 -1.56 -4.83
N SER A 55 -8.20 -2.62 -5.48
CA SER A 55 -7.95 -2.81 -6.90
C SER A 55 -9.18 -2.34 -7.67
N GLU A 56 -9.01 -1.98 -8.94
CA GLU A 56 -10.13 -1.56 -9.81
C GLU A 56 -11.27 -2.59 -9.89
N GLN A 57 -11.00 -3.82 -9.50
CA GLN A 57 -11.94 -4.95 -9.55
C GLN A 57 -12.66 -5.22 -8.22
N THR A 58 -12.37 -4.50 -7.14
CA THR A 58 -13.03 -4.72 -5.86
C THR A 58 -14.31 -3.91 -5.74
N SER A 59 -15.40 -4.55 -5.34
CA SER A 59 -16.69 -3.90 -5.06
C SER A 59 -16.68 -3.09 -3.76
N THR A 60 -15.65 -3.21 -2.94
CA THR A 60 -15.49 -2.45 -1.71
C THR A 60 -14.95 -1.07 -2.00
N CYS A 61 -15.53 -0.06 -1.35
CA CYS A 61 -15.15 1.34 -1.53
C CYS A 61 -14.24 1.82 -0.38
N TYR A 62 -13.47 0.94 0.22
CA TYR A 62 -12.54 1.28 1.31
C TYR A 62 -11.28 0.42 1.28
N GLU A 63 -10.20 0.99 1.76
CA GLU A 63 -8.90 0.36 1.96
C GLU A 63 -8.62 0.12 3.43
N ILE A 64 -7.74 -0.84 3.72
CA ILE A 64 -7.23 -1.12 5.06
C ILE A 64 -5.72 -0.94 5.00
N LEU A 65 -5.23 0.24 5.36
CA LEU A 65 -3.82 0.58 5.29
C LEU A 65 -3.13 0.11 6.57
N PHE A 66 -2.37 -0.97 6.47
CA PHE A 66 -1.66 -1.57 7.59
C PHE A 66 -0.28 -2.02 7.14
N ASN A 67 0.71 -1.96 8.03
CA ASN A 67 2.08 -2.42 7.84
C ASN A 67 2.73 -1.94 6.53
N LYS A 68 3.62 -0.96 6.61
CA LYS A 68 4.32 -0.33 5.46
C LYS A 68 3.40 0.39 4.45
N ARG A 69 2.14 0.64 4.82
CA ARG A 69 1.23 1.47 4.03
C ARG A 69 1.16 2.87 4.61
N GLN A 70 1.00 3.86 3.76
CA GLN A 70 0.93 5.26 4.13
C GLN A 70 -0.45 5.83 3.78
N GLY A 71 -0.93 6.74 4.62
CA GLY A 71 -2.13 7.53 4.37
C GLY A 71 -1.86 8.99 4.70
N LEU A 72 -2.31 9.90 3.83
CA LEU A 72 -2.26 11.32 4.13
C LEU A 72 -3.29 11.63 5.21
N ILE A 73 -2.85 12.20 6.33
CA ILE A 73 -3.69 12.49 7.48
C ILE A 73 -3.92 13.97 7.72
N PHE A 74 -3.06 14.82 7.15
CA PHE A 74 -3.13 16.27 7.33
C PHE A 74 -2.47 17.00 6.15
N GLY A 75 -2.97 18.21 5.82
CA GLY A 75 -2.38 19.09 4.82
C GLY A 75 -3.17 19.18 3.52
N ALA A 76 -2.58 19.84 2.54
CA ALA A 76 -3.16 20.02 1.21
C ALA A 76 -2.71 18.91 0.25
N TYR A 77 -3.63 18.41 -0.54
CA TYR A 77 -3.37 17.52 -1.67
C TYR A 77 -3.52 18.33 -2.97
N PRO A 78 -2.45 18.48 -3.75
CA PRO A 78 -2.47 19.35 -4.95
C PRO A 78 -3.29 18.76 -6.12
N GLY A 79 -3.87 17.58 -5.93
CA GLY A 79 -4.55 16.87 -7.00
C GLY A 79 -3.61 16.03 -7.86
N SER A 80 -4.22 15.27 -8.76
CA SER A 80 -3.54 14.48 -9.79
C SER A 80 -4.40 14.41 -11.03
N THR A 81 -3.94 13.76 -12.08
CA THR A 81 -4.73 13.52 -13.31
C THR A 81 -6.03 12.73 -13.04
N THR A 82 -6.08 11.98 -11.94
CA THR A 82 -7.21 11.11 -11.58
C THR A 82 -7.97 11.55 -10.33
N SER A 83 -7.46 12.57 -9.61
CA SER A 83 -8.00 13.03 -8.34
C SER A 83 -7.94 14.56 -8.24
N SER A 84 -9.04 15.18 -7.79
CA SER A 84 -9.12 16.60 -7.59
C SER A 84 -8.28 17.07 -6.40
N GLU A 85 -7.85 18.32 -6.43
CA GLU A 85 -7.26 19.04 -5.30
C GLU A 85 -8.15 18.97 -4.06
N GLY A 86 -7.55 18.86 -2.88
CA GLY A 86 -8.27 18.81 -1.63
C GLY A 86 -7.43 19.14 -0.42
N ASN A 87 -8.12 19.51 0.66
CA ASN A 87 -7.52 19.71 1.97
C ASN A 87 -7.97 18.58 2.90
N TYR A 88 -7.04 18.09 3.70
CA TYR A 88 -7.30 17.10 4.74
C TYR A 88 -7.36 17.79 6.09
N GLY A 89 -8.45 17.58 6.81
CA GLY A 89 -8.65 17.98 8.19
C GLY A 89 -8.60 16.76 9.11
N PHE A 90 -8.23 17.00 10.35
CA PHE A 90 -8.13 15.97 11.36
C PHE A 90 -9.04 16.31 12.54
N GLU A 91 -9.81 15.35 13.00
CA GLU A 91 -10.68 15.43 14.15
C GLU A 91 -10.40 14.25 15.09
N GLY A 92 -10.31 14.52 16.39
CA GLY A 92 -10.10 13.48 17.40
C GLY A 92 -8.77 13.61 18.12
N ASP A 93 -8.47 12.58 18.91
CA ASP A 93 -7.32 12.54 19.81
C ASP A 93 -6.35 11.41 19.41
N LEU A 94 -5.12 11.78 19.08
CA LEU A 94 -4.07 10.81 18.72
C LEU A 94 -3.46 10.12 19.95
N ASP A 95 -3.62 10.66 21.13
CA ASP A 95 -3.11 10.05 22.36
C ASP A 95 -4.02 8.90 22.80
N ASN A 96 -5.32 8.98 22.45
CA ASN A 96 -6.37 8.02 22.82
C ASN A 96 -6.98 7.28 21.61
N ILE A 97 -6.12 6.78 20.71
CA ILE A 97 -6.59 5.99 19.57
C ILE A 97 -7.19 4.67 20.07
N PRO A 98 -8.46 4.36 19.74
CA PRO A 98 -9.12 3.13 20.16
C PRO A 98 -8.53 1.91 19.42
N THR A 99 -8.74 0.73 20.02
CA THR A 99 -8.45 -0.55 19.34
C THR A 99 -9.39 -0.73 18.17
N ALA A 100 -8.87 -1.30 17.09
CA ALA A 100 -9.67 -1.63 15.91
C ALA A 100 -10.86 -2.53 16.30
N PRO A 101 -12.06 -2.24 15.78
CA PRO A 101 -13.25 -3.03 16.12
C PRO A 101 -13.13 -4.46 15.60
N ASP A 102 -13.82 -5.39 16.26
CA ASP A 102 -13.74 -6.83 16.00
C ASP A 102 -14.00 -7.19 14.54
N TRP A 103 -14.96 -6.52 13.90
CA TRP A 103 -15.24 -6.78 12.48
C TRP A 103 -14.05 -6.42 11.57
N LEU A 104 -13.31 -5.34 11.90
CA LEU A 104 -12.13 -4.91 11.12
C LEU A 104 -10.97 -5.89 11.35
N LEU A 105 -10.73 -6.29 12.59
CA LEU A 105 -9.72 -7.29 12.92
C LEU A 105 -10.03 -8.65 12.28
N ALA A 106 -11.31 -9.06 12.27
CA ALA A 106 -11.74 -10.29 11.62
C ALA A 106 -11.51 -10.26 10.11
N GLU A 107 -11.81 -9.12 9.46
CA GLU A 107 -11.55 -8.91 8.05
C GLU A 107 -10.04 -8.96 7.75
N MET A 108 -9.22 -8.28 8.54
CA MET A 108 -7.76 -8.29 8.40
C MET A 108 -7.16 -9.69 8.58
N LYS A 109 -7.70 -10.51 9.50
CA LYS A 109 -7.32 -11.93 9.67
C LYS A 109 -7.70 -12.76 8.45
N SER A 110 -8.91 -12.58 7.93
CA SER A 110 -9.37 -13.26 6.71
C SER A 110 -8.48 -12.94 5.50
N LEU A 111 -8.06 -11.69 5.33
CA LEU A 111 -7.14 -11.28 4.28
C LEU A 111 -5.79 -11.99 4.40
N LYS A 112 -5.29 -12.20 5.62
CA LYS A 112 -4.04 -12.93 5.87
C LYS A 112 -4.19 -14.43 5.61
N ALA A 113 -5.29 -15.04 6.04
CA ALA A 113 -5.58 -16.46 5.79
C ALA A 113 -5.67 -16.76 4.29
N ASN A 114 -6.32 -15.88 3.52
CA ASN A 114 -6.47 -16.01 2.08
C ASN A 114 -5.15 -15.81 1.31
N GLU A 115 -4.13 -15.23 1.93
CA GLU A 115 -2.79 -15.10 1.33
C GLU A 115 -2.14 -16.47 1.09
N GLY A 116 -2.47 -17.48 1.91
CA GLY A 116 -2.00 -18.87 1.78
C GLY A 116 -2.82 -19.71 0.79
N THR A 117 -4.07 -19.32 0.51
CA THR A 117 -5.00 -20.05 -0.38
C THR A 117 -5.16 -19.42 -1.75
N ALA A 118 -5.04 -18.10 -1.87
CA ALA A 118 -4.70 -17.48 -3.13
C ALA A 118 -3.24 -17.80 -3.38
N GLY A 119 -2.99 -19.04 -3.81
CA GLY A 119 -1.81 -19.32 -4.55
C GLY A 119 -1.74 -18.27 -5.64
N PHE A 120 -1.03 -17.17 -5.39
CA PHE A 120 -0.25 -16.59 -6.43
C PHE A 120 0.61 -17.77 -6.88
N VAL A 121 0.07 -18.53 -7.81
CA VAL A 121 0.92 -19.13 -8.81
C VAL A 121 1.63 -17.89 -9.35
N LYS A 122 2.76 -17.56 -8.72
CA LYS A 122 3.84 -16.94 -9.43
C LYS A 122 4.07 -17.94 -10.55
N ASN A 123 3.37 -17.76 -11.67
CA ASN A 123 3.87 -18.16 -12.97
C ASN A 123 5.16 -17.36 -13.14
N ARG A 124 6.12 -17.67 -12.30
CA ARG A 124 7.52 -17.53 -12.58
C ARG A 124 7.90 -18.66 -13.56
N SER A 125 7.26 -18.67 -14.71
CA SER A 125 7.95 -19.03 -15.95
C SER A 125 8.91 -17.87 -16.26
N GLY A 126 9.67 -17.46 -15.26
CA GLY A 126 10.65 -16.39 -15.30
C GLY A 126 11.87 -16.86 -14.53
N LEU A 127 13.01 -16.53 -15.02
CA LEU A 127 14.32 -16.77 -14.42
C LEU A 127 14.25 -16.70 -12.88
N VAL A 128 14.52 -17.81 -12.21
CA VAL A 128 14.72 -17.82 -10.77
C VAL A 128 16.15 -17.34 -10.54
N LEU A 129 16.29 -16.06 -10.15
CA LEU A 129 17.61 -15.46 -9.93
C LEU A 129 18.23 -15.89 -8.59
N SER A 130 17.44 -16.44 -7.65
CA SER A 130 17.91 -16.84 -6.33
C SER A 130 18.99 -17.93 -6.33
N ASP A 131 19.03 -18.77 -7.37
CA ASP A 131 19.97 -19.89 -7.47
C ASP A 131 21.23 -19.52 -8.30
N ARG A 132 21.36 -18.25 -8.67
CA ARG A 132 22.47 -17.75 -9.48
C ARG A 132 23.48 -16.99 -8.63
N THR A 133 24.72 -16.98 -9.12
CA THR A 133 25.77 -16.14 -8.52
C THR A 133 25.43 -14.65 -8.65
N GLU A 134 26.09 -13.82 -7.89
CA GLU A 134 25.89 -12.36 -7.95
C GLU A 134 26.23 -11.81 -9.34
N ASP A 135 27.32 -12.27 -9.94
CA ASP A 135 27.74 -11.83 -11.27
C ASP A 135 26.71 -12.23 -12.34
N GLU A 136 26.18 -13.44 -12.28
CA GLU A 136 25.12 -13.89 -13.21
C GLU A 136 23.84 -13.07 -13.06
N ARG A 137 23.49 -12.70 -11.84
CA ARG A 137 22.33 -11.82 -11.57
C ARG A 137 22.56 -10.43 -12.13
N ALA A 138 23.77 -9.87 -11.90
CA ALA A 138 24.13 -8.55 -12.41
C ALA A 138 24.08 -8.52 -13.95
N GLN A 139 24.61 -9.54 -14.62
CA GLN A 139 24.56 -9.64 -16.07
C GLN A 139 23.12 -9.69 -16.60
N ILE A 140 22.26 -10.51 -16.01
CA ILE A 140 20.86 -10.62 -16.42
C ILE A 140 20.11 -9.30 -16.21
N ILE A 141 20.33 -8.63 -15.06
CA ILE A 141 19.73 -7.33 -14.80
C ILE A 141 20.19 -6.30 -15.82
N GLN A 142 21.48 -6.27 -16.17
CA GLN A 142 22.04 -5.38 -17.18
C GLN A 142 21.40 -5.62 -18.56
N GLU A 143 21.21 -6.88 -18.96
CA GLU A 143 20.52 -7.24 -20.18
C GLU A 143 19.07 -6.77 -20.18
N CYS A 144 18.34 -6.98 -19.06
CA CYS A 144 16.98 -6.47 -18.91
C CYS A 144 16.92 -4.93 -19.00
N LEU A 145 17.85 -4.24 -18.36
CA LEU A 145 17.91 -2.77 -18.38
C LEU A 145 18.18 -2.21 -19.78
N SER A 146 18.86 -2.96 -20.64
CA SER A 146 19.13 -2.54 -22.02
C SER A 146 17.85 -2.34 -22.85
N VAL A 147 16.75 -2.99 -22.49
CA VAL A 147 15.45 -2.90 -23.17
C VAL A 147 14.38 -2.11 -22.38
N VAL A 148 14.68 -1.75 -21.13
CA VAL A 148 13.79 -0.93 -20.31
C VAL A 148 14.05 0.55 -20.60
N PRO A 149 13.04 1.33 -21.06
CA PRO A 149 13.21 2.74 -21.39
C PRO A 149 13.64 3.57 -20.18
N THR A 150 14.69 4.37 -20.31
CA THR A 150 15.15 5.30 -19.26
C THR A 150 14.33 6.59 -19.23
N LYS A 151 13.91 7.07 -20.41
CA LYS A 151 13.16 8.32 -20.57
C LYS A 151 11.92 8.08 -21.43
N GLY A 152 10.79 8.67 -21.01
CA GLY A 152 9.54 8.59 -21.78
C GLY A 152 8.45 7.72 -21.18
N ALA A 153 8.77 6.76 -20.37
CA ALA A 153 7.80 6.16 -19.43
C ALA A 153 7.52 7.10 -18.24
N GLY A 154 8.19 8.21 -18.20
CA GLY A 154 7.96 9.57 -17.67
C GLY A 154 7.55 9.71 -16.24
N SER A 155 7.44 8.70 -15.42
CA SER A 155 7.07 8.91 -14.04
C SER A 155 8.23 8.58 -13.11
N ARG A 156 8.42 9.43 -12.10
CA ARG A 156 9.23 9.13 -10.92
C ARG A 156 8.92 7.72 -10.37
N GLU A 157 7.69 7.27 -10.53
CA GLU A 157 7.20 5.96 -10.13
C GLU A 157 7.89 4.82 -10.90
N HIS A 158 8.01 4.95 -12.22
CA HIS A 158 8.73 3.98 -13.05
C HIS A 158 10.22 3.88 -12.65
N TRP A 159 10.86 5.03 -12.50
CA TRP A 159 12.26 5.13 -12.05
C TRP A 159 12.47 4.47 -10.67
N LEU A 160 11.57 4.73 -9.71
CA LEU A 160 11.60 4.10 -8.40
C LEU A 160 11.35 2.59 -8.48
N HIS A 161 10.37 2.14 -9.28
CA HIS A 161 10.07 0.71 -9.41
C HIS A 161 11.24 -0.08 -9.98
N VAL A 162 11.92 0.45 -10.97
CA VAL A 162 13.13 -0.18 -11.54
C VAL A 162 14.23 -0.25 -10.48
N GLY A 163 14.52 0.85 -9.77
CA GLY A 163 15.52 0.86 -8.71
C GLY A 163 15.19 -0.12 -7.57
N MET A 164 13.93 -0.17 -7.12
CA MET A 164 13.49 -1.12 -6.10
C MET A 164 13.61 -2.58 -6.58
N SER A 165 13.33 -2.85 -7.85
CA SER A 165 13.46 -4.19 -8.43
C SER A 165 14.93 -4.63 -8.47
N ILE A 166 15.84 -3.75 -8.88
CA ILE A 166 17.28 -4.02 -8.86
C ILE A 166 17.75 -4.26 -7.43
N HIS A 167 17.39 -3.37 -6.50
CA HIS A 167 17.77 -3.50 -5.09
C HIS A 167 17.25 -4.78 -4.44
N SER A 168 16.10 -5.29 -4.85
CA SER A 168 15.56 -6.55 -4.31
C SER A 168 16.39 -7.78 -4.68
N GLU A 169 17.09 -7.72 -5.80
CA GLU A 169 17.93 -8.81 -6.32
C GLU A 169 19.43 -8.62 -6.01
N LEU A 170 19.87 -7.37 -5.98
CA LEU A 170 21.26 -6.94 -5.69
C LEU A 170 21.24 -5.76 -4.70
N PRO A 171 21.12 -6.03 -3.39
CA PRO A 171 21.06 -4.98 -2.35
C PRO A 171 22.45 -4.46 -1.96
N ASN A 172 23.30 -4.17 -2.93
CA ASN A 172 24.70 -3.78 -2.75
C ASN A 172 25.12 -2.72 -3.78
N ASP A 173 26.41 -2.38 -3.77
CA ASP A 173 26.99 -1.36 -4.65
C ASP A 173 26.84 -1.71 -6.13
N VAL A 174 26.88 -3.00 -6.49
CA VAL A 174 26.69 -3.45 -7.89
C VAL A 174 25.27 -3.11 -8.38
N GLY A 175 24.25 -3.37 -7.56
CA GLY A 175 22.88 -3.00 -7.89
C GLY A 175 22.68 -1.49 -7.99
N LEU A 176 23.33 -0.72 -7.12
CA LEU A 176 23.29 0.75 -7.17
C LEU A 176 23.98 1.29 -8.43
N GLU A 177 25.11 0.73 -8.83
CA GLU A 177 25.82 1.11 -10.05
C GLU A 177 24.98 0.82 -11.29
N LEU A 178 24.39 -0.37 -11.41
CA LEU A 178 23.51 -0.74 -12.53
C LEU A 178 22.32 0.23 -12.64
N TRP A 179 21.71 0.59 -11.52
CA TRP A 179 20.62 1.56 -11.50
C TRP A 179 21.08 2.96 -11.89
N SER A 180 22.23 3.39 -11.39
CA SER A 180 22.80 4.72 -11.66
C SER A 180 23.18 4.87 -13.13
N VAL A 181 23.76 3.83 -13.76
CA VAL A 181 24.12 3.85 -15.18
C VAL A 181 22.89 3.84 -16.08
N TRP A 182 21.82 3.11 -15.65
CA TRP A 182 20.57 3.05 -16.40
C TRP A 182 19.77 4.33 -16.27
N SER A 183 19.74 5.02 -15.11
CA SER A 183 18.88 6.18 -14.81
C SER A 183 19.34 7.46 -15.47
#